data_1141d29357ac6f2b43bcec0495603124
#
_entry.id   1141d29357ac6f2b43bcec0495603124
#
_cell.length_a   1.000
_cell.length_b   1.000
_cell.length_c   1.000
_cell.angle_alpha   90.00
_cell.angle_beta   90.00
_cell.angle_gamma   90.00
#
_symmetry.space_group_name_H-M   'P 1'
#
loop_
_entity.id
_entity.type
_entity.pdbx_description
1 polymer ?
#
loop_
_entity_poly.entity_id
_entity_poly.type
_entity_poly.pdbx_seq_one_letter_code
_entity_poly.pdbx_strand_id
1 'polypeptide(L)'
;GDGWGQRAPYVAKLIQYHEFDIFGTQEGKHHQLEDLKAMMPEYEYIGVGRDDGAQGGEYAAIFYKPERFELLDSGNFWLSEDTTQPNKGWDAECIRVCTWGKFLDKLSGNTFVHFNLHMDHIGVVARAESAKLILEKIKAFPEKLPVMLSGDFNVDQLNESYLLLQNSGILSDAYTTADMVYANNGTFNAFQPDAMTEERIDHIFLSPEFKVKKYGILTDTYRSPADETDTV
;
A
#
# COMPACT_ATOMS: atom_id res chain seq x y z
N GLY A 1 -21.21 10.91 -1.61
CA GLY A 1 -20.31 10.44 -2.68
C GLY A 1 -20.85 9.16 -3.32
N ASP A 2 -20.30 8.80 -4.47
CA ASP A 2 -20.71 7.63 -5.22
C ASP A 2 -20.44 6.32 -4.47
N GLY A 3 -21.39 5.40 -4.55
CA GLY A 3 -21.22 4.05 -4.02
C GLY A 3 -20.16 3.25 -4.79
N TRP A 4 -19.68 2.15 -4.19
CA TRP A 4 -18.63 1.32 -4.79
C TRP A 4 -18.95 0.90 -6.23
N GLY A 5 -20.18 0.44 -6.52
CA GLY A 5 -20.56 -0.01 -7.85
C GLY A 5 -20.44 1.07 -8.94
N GLN A 6 -20.54 2.35 -8.57
CA GLN A 6 -20.33 3.48 -9.48
C GLN A 6 -18.84 3.81 -9.63
N ARG A 7 -18.06 3.71 -8.55
CA ARG A 7 -16.63 4.04 -8.54
C ARG A 7 -15.73 2.96 -9.14
N ALA A 8 -16.07 1.68 -8.92
CA ALA A 8 -15.21 0.54 -9.31
C ALA A 8 -14.72 0.59 -10.76
N PRO A 9 -15.57 0.89 -11.78
CA PRO A 9 -15.10 0.98 -13.17
C PRO A 9 -14.08 2.10 -13.40
N TYR A 10 -14.18 3.22 -12.68
CA TYR A 10 -13.22 4.32 -12.79
C TYR A 10 -11.89 3.96 -12.14
N VAL A 11 -11.94 3.33 -10.96
CA VAL A 11 -10.74 2.82 -10.28
C VAL A 11 -10.00 1.82 -11.16
N ALA A 12 -10.72 0.83 -11.72
CA ALA A 12 -10.13 -0.15 -12.62
C ALA A 12 -9.49 0.51 -13.86
N LYS A 13 -10.21 1.45 -14.50
CA LYS A 13 -9.68 2.17 -15.68
C LYS A 13 -8.46 3.03 -15.34
N LEU A 14 -8.42 3.67 -14.18
CA LEU A 14 -7.27 4.45 -13.73
C LEU A 14 -6.04 3.56 -13.60
N ILE A 15 -6.17 2.41 -12.94
CA ILE A 15 -5.09 1.43 -12.77
C ILE A 15 -4.60 0.93 -14.14
N GLN A 16 -5.53 0.57 -15.02
CA GLN A 16 -5.20 0.09 -16.38
C GLN A 16 -4.55 1.17 -17.24
N TYR A 17 -5.03 2.42 -17.15
CA TYR A 17 -4.48 3.56 -17.90
C TYR A 17 -3.03 3.85 -17.54
N HIS A 18 -2.68 3.77 -16.25
CA HIS A 18 -1.32 3.97 -15.78
C HIS A 18 -0.44 2.72 -15.90
N GLU A 19 -1.00 1.60 -16.33
CA GLU A 19 -0.27 0.35 -16.62
C GLU A 19 0.57 -0.17 -15.46
N PHE A 20 0.12 0.02 -14.21
CA PHE A 20 0.86 -0.46 -13.04
C PHE A 20 1.14 -1.96 -13.17
N ASP A 21 2.38 -2.36 -12.92
CA ASP A 21 2.76 -3.78 -12.96
C ASP A 21 2.48 -4.48 -11.61
N ILE A 22 2.69 -3.75 -10.50
CA ILE A 22 2.42 -4.20 -9.13
C ILE A 22 2.01 -3.00 -8.28
N PHE A 23 1.02 -3.16 -7.41
CA PHE A 23 0.55 -2.10 -6.52
C PHE A 23 -0.10 -2.64 -5.25
N GLY A 24 -0.01 -1.87 -4.16
CA GLY A 24 -0.73 -2.11 -2.91
C GLY A 24 -2.08 -1.38 -2.89
N THR A 25 -3.07 -1.97 -2.21
CA THR A 25 -4.33 -1.32 -1.87
C THR A 25 -4.57 -1.39 -0.37
N GLN A 26 -5.32 -0.42 0.17
CA GLN A 26 -5.75 -0.38 1.56
C GLN A 26 -7.28 -0.21 1.60
N GLU A 27 -7.90 -0.58 2.72
CA GLU A 27 -9.33 -0.48 2.99
C GLU A 27 -10.26 -1.29 2.05
N GLY A 28 -9.70 -1.98 1.07
CA GLY A 28 -10.48 -2.83 0.16
C GLY A 28 -11.11 -4.00 0.91
N LYS A 29 -12.43 -4.18 0.79
CA LYS A 29 -13.14 -5.37 1.28
C LYS A 29 -13.11 -6.47 0.23
N HIS A 30 -13.25 -7.73 0.66
CA HIS A 30 -13.16 -8.88 -0.22
C HIS A 30 -13.95 -8.71 -1.53
N HIS A 31 -15.23 -8.34 -1.46
CA HIS A 31 -16.06 -8.16 -2.66
C HIS A 31 -15.53 -7.05 -3.60
N GLN A 32 -14.92 -5.99 -3.05
CA GLN A 32 -14.36 -4.91 -3.86
C GLN A 32 -13.09 -5.37 -4.62
N LEU A 33 -12.26 -6.20 -3.97
CA LEU A 33 -11.08 -6.77 -4.60
C LEU A 33 -11.45 -7.77 -5.71
N GLU A 34 -12.48 -8.59 -5.48
CA GLU A 34 -13.03 -9.51 -6.50
C GLU A 34 -13.63 -8.74 -7.69
N ASP A 35 -14.34 -7.64 -7.45
CA ASP A 35 -14.86 -6.77 -8.51
C ASP A 35 -13.71 -6.17 -9.34
N LEU A 36 -12.66 -5.65 -8.68
CA LEU A 36 -11.48 -5.13 -9.37
C LEU A 36 -10.78 -6.21 -10.20
N LYS A 37 -10.59 -7.41 -9.62
CA LYS A 37 -10.01 -8.54 -10.34
C LYS A 37 -10.84 -8.92 -11.57
N ALA A 38 -12.16 -8.94 -11.46
CA ALA A 38 -13.05 -9.24 -12.57
C ALA A 38 -12.97 -8.17 -13.69
N MET A 39 -12.78 -6.90 -13.32
CA MET A 39 -12.63 -5.78 -14.27
C MET A 39 -11.23 -5.69 -14.87
N MET A 40 -10.22 -6.24 -14.20
CA MET A 40 -8.81 -6.20 -14.59
C MET A 40 -8.24 -7.64 -14.62
N PRO A 41 -8.65 -8.48 -15.58
CA PRO A 41 -8.29 -9.90 -15.62
C PRO A 41 -6.79 -10.16 -15.80
N GLU A 42 -6.02 -9.14 -16.18
CA GLU A 42 -4.56 -9.19 -16.28
C GLU A 42 -3.86 -9.16 -14.91
N TYR A 43 -4.60 -8.93 -13.80
CA TYR A 43 -4.06 -8.91 -12.45
C TYR A 43 -4.54 -10.09 -11.62
N GLU A 44 -3.67 -10.54 -10.74
CA GLU A 44 -3.97 -11.36 -9.57
C GLU A 44 -3.68 -10.55 -8.30
N TYR A 45 -4.21 -10.98 -7.15
CA TYR A 45 -3.87 -10.36 -5.87
C TYR A 45 -3.63 -11.37 -4.76
N ILE A 46 -2.88 -10.94 -3.75
CA ILE A 46 -2.66 -11.65 -2.48
C ILE A 46 -3.08 -10.76 -1.31
N GLY A 47 -3.42 -11.38 -0.21
CA GLY A 47 -3.84 -10.75 1.04
C GLY A 47 -4.99 -11.48 1.70
N VAL A 48 -5.28 -11.09 2.93
CA VAL A 48 -6.39 -11.62 3.73
C VAL A 48 -7.12 -10.48 4.42
N GLY A 49 -8.36 -10.72 4.80
CA GLY A 49 -9.13 -9.81 5.63
C GLY A 49 -8.52 -9.71 7.04
N ARG A 50 -8.35 -8.51 7.53
CA ARG A 50 -7.65 -8.22 8.80
C ARG A 50 -8.34 -8.80 10.03
N ASP A 51 -9.69 -9.00 9.98
CA ASP A 51 -10.48 -9.35 11.13
C ASP A 51 -10.47 -10.86 11.44
N ASP A 52 -10.28 -11.71 10.44
CA ASP A 52 -10.35 -13.17 10.57
C ASP A 52 -9.22 -13.94 9.88
N GLY A 53 -8.34 -13.24 9.16
CA GLY A 53 -7.29 -13.86 8.36
C GLY A 53 -7.82 -14.62 7.15
N ALA A 54 -9.04 -14.34 6.73
CA ALA A 54 -9.72 -14.94 5.57
C ALA A 54 -10.38 -13.84 4.72
N GLN A 55 -11.69 -13.61 4.86
CA GLN A 55 -12.44 -12.64 4.08
C GLN A 55 -13.03 -11.50 4.91
N GLY A 56 -12.89 -11.54 6.22
CA GLY A 56 -13.45 -10.56 7.16
C GLY A 56 -12.63 -9.30 7.27
N GLY A 57 -13.31 -8.15 7.18
CA GLY A 57 -12.68 -6.84 7.32
C GLY A 57 -12.01 -6.33 6.07
N GLU A 58 -11.14 -5.36 6.25
CA GLU A 58 -10.38 -4.69 5.19
C GLU A 58 -9.06 -5.42 4.92
N TYR A 59 -8.59 -5.33 3.69
CA TYR A 59 -7.33 -5.91 3.24
C TYR A 59 -6.26 -4.83 3.08
N ALA A 60 -5.01 -5.23 3.26
CA ALA A 60 -3.84 -4.57 2.69
C ALA A 60 -3.34 -5.44 1.54
N ALA A 61 -4.05 -5.44 0.41
CA ALA A 61 -3.79 -6.37 -0.68
C ALA A 61 -2.66 -5.90 -1.60
N ILE A 62 -1.98 -6.86 -2.24
CA ILE A 62 -0.99 -6.60 -3.29
C ILE A 62 -1.52 -7.17 -4.59
N PHE A 63 -1.77 -6.31 -5.57
CA PHE A 63 -2.11 -6.69 -6.94
C PHE A 63 -0.85 -6.72 -7.80
N TYR A 64 -0.76 -7.69 -8.70
CA TYR A 64 0.38 -7.85 -9.60
C TYR A 64 -0.05 -8.48 -10.93
N LYS A 65 0.69 -8.22 -12.00
CA LYS A 65 0.51 -8.88 -13.30
C LYS A 65 1.27 -10.21 -13.33
N PRO A 66 0.60 -11.38 -13.39
CA PRO A 66 1.26 -12.69 -13.48
C PRO A 66 2.10 -12.85 -14.75
N GLU A 67 1.80 -12.10 -15.80
CA GLU A 67 2.63 -12.07 -17.01
C GLU A 67 4.02 -11.52 -16.71
N ARG A 68 4.10 -10.50 -15.85
CA ARG A 68 5.34 -9.83 -15.46
C ARG A 68 6.02 -10.50 -14.28
N PHE A 69 5.27 -10.90 -13.25
CA PHE A 69 5.79 -11.41 -12.00
C PHE A 69 5.31 -12.83 -11.71
N GLU A 70 6.22 -13.68 -11.23
CA GLU A 70 5.89 -14.96 -10.63
C GLU A 70 5.89 -14.83 -9.11
N LEU A 71 4.77 -15.16 -8.47
CA LEU A 71 4.68 -15.21 -7.01
C LEU A 71 5.34 -16.51 -6.52
N LEU A 72 6.46 -16.36 -5.82
CA LEU A 72 7.25 -17.50 -5.30
C LEU A 72 6.82 -17.90 -3.90
N ASP A 73 6.43 -16.92 -3.07
CA ASP A 73 5.98 -17.11 -1.69
C ASP A 73 5.17 -15.92 -1.23
N SER A 74 4.31 -16.09 -0.21
CA SER A 74 3.50 -15.01 0.34
C SER A 74 3.04 -15.30 1.76
N GLY A 75 2.67 -14.25 2.47
CA GLY A 75 2.13 -14.39 3.81
C GLY A 75 1.52 -13.10 4.33
N ASN A 76 1.01 -13.21 5.55
CA ASN A 76 0.40 -12.10 6.26
C ASN A 76 0.85 -12.15 7.73
N PHE A 77 0.93 -10.99 8.36
CA PHE A 77 1.12 -10.89 9.79
C PHE A 77 0.40 -9.65 10.33
N TRP A 78 -0.02 -9.73 11.58
CA TRP A 78 -0.72 -8.62 12.23
C TRP A 78 0.26 -7.62 12.83
N LEU A 79 -0.09 -6.33 12.75
CA LEU A 79 0.68 -5.23 13.34
C LEU A 79 0.33 -5.14 14.84
N SER A 80 0.86 -6.06 15.60
CA SER A 80 0.58 -6.24 17.03
C SER A 80 1.69 -7.04 17.71
N GLU A 81 1.62 -7.19 19.03
CA GLU A 81 2.52 -8.01 19.83
C GLU A 81 2.43 -9.50 19.46
N ASP A 82 1.24 -9.97 19.10
CA ASP A 82 1.04 -11.30 18.50
C ASP A 82 0.81 -11.17 16.99
N THR A 83 1.87 -11.36 16.23
CA THR A 83 1.83 -11.22 14.77
C THR A 83 1.16 -12.38 14.04
N THR A 84 0.69 -13.42 14.73
CA THR A 84 0.26 -14.69 14.12
C THR A 84 -1.25 -14.80 13.90
N GLN A 85 -2.04 -13.94 14.54
CA GLN A 85 -3.50 -13.98 14.50
C GLN A 85 -4.12 -12.58 14.57
N PRO A 86 -5.39 -12.41 14.15
CA PRO A 86 -6.09 -11.15 14.23
C PRO A 86 -6.20 -10.63 15.66
N ASN A 87 -5.61 -9.49 15.93
CA ASN A 87 -5.73 -8.77 17.19
C ASN A 87 -5.33 -7.31 17.04
N LYS A 88 -5.75 -6.45 17.96
CA LYS A 88 -5.31 -5.07 18.05
C LYS A 88 -3.94 -5.03 18.73
N GLY A 89 -2.99 -4.32 18.12
CA GLY A 89 -1.67 -4.10 18.71
C GLY A 89 -1.61 -2.82 19.52
N TRP A 90 -0.96 -2.86 20.68
CA TRP A 90 -0.67 -1.70 21.54
C TRP A 90 -1.92 -0.85 21.81
N ASP A 91 -1.89 0.43 21.42
CA ASP A 91 -3.00 1.38 21.54
C ASP A 91 -3.84 1.54 20.25
N ALA A 92 -3.77 0.57 19.32
CA ALA A 92 -4.49 0.64 18.07
C ALA A 92 -6.01 0.68 18.24
N GLU A 93 -6.68 1.51 17.44
CA GLU A 93 -8.14 1.52 17.37
C GLU A 93 -8.69 0.33 16.55
N CYS A 94 -7.97 -0.07 15.50
CA CYS A 94 -8.37 -1.15 14.58
C CYS A 94 -7.34 -2.27 14.56
N ILE A 95 -7.78 -3.49 14.20
CA ILE A 95 -6.90 -4.58 13.80
C ILE A 95 -6.20 -4.16 12.50
N ARG A 96 -4.89 -4.37 12.43
CA ARG A 96 -4.07 -4.01 11.25
C ARG A 96 -3.26 -5.21 10.78
N VAL A 97 -3.18 -5.38 9.47
CA VAL A 97 -2.48 -6.50 8.84
C VAL A 97 -1.48 -5.97 7.82
N CYS A 98 -0.35 -6.67 7.69
CA CYS A 98 0.61 -6.50 6.62
C CYS A 98 0.60 -7.75 5.74
N THR A 99 0.46 -7.56 4.45
CA THR A 99 0.61 -8.61 3.43
C THR A 99 1.99 -8.50 2.82
N TRP A 100 2.63 -9.64 2.54
CA TRP A 100 3.88 -9.67 1.79
C TRP A 100 3.86 -10.74 0.70
N GLY A 101 4.59 -10.47 -0.37
CA GLY A 101 4.84 -11.43 -1.45
C GLY A 101 6.28 -11.39 -1.89
N LYS A 102 6.85 -12.56 -2.16
CA LYS A 102 8.15 -12.74 -2.81
C LYS A 102 7.91 -12.96 -4.29
N PHE A 103 8.42 -12.07 -5.12
CA PHE A 103 8.17 -12.07 -6.56
C PHE A 103 9.47 -12.22 -7.36
N LEU A 104 9.42 -13.05 -8.39
CA LEU A 104 10.40 -13.05 -9.47
C LEU A 104 9.92 -12.14 -10.60
N ASP A 105 10.66 -11.11 -10.91
CA ASP A 105 10.46 -10.31 -12.13
C ASP A 105 10.98 -11.09 -13.35
N LYS A 106 10.05 -11.59 -14.15
CA LYS A 106 10.37 -12.42 -15.33
C LYS A 106 11.15 -11.67 -16.41
N LEU A 107 11.07 -10.33 -16.41
CA LEU A 107 11.79 -9.52 -17.39
C LEU A 107 13.26 -9.33 -17.01
N SER A 108 13.54 -9.04 -15.75
CA SER A 108 14.91 -8.81 -15.26
C SER A 108 15.59 -10.06 -14.71
N GLY A 109 14.80 -11.09 -14.34
CA GLY A 109 15.29 -12.28 -13.61
C GLY A 109 15.58 -12.01 -12.14
N ASN A 110 15.27 -10.82 -11.61
CA ASN A 110 15.53 -10.48 -10.22
C ASN A 110 14.34 -10.85 -9.33
N THR A 111 14.65 -11.28 -8.11
CA THR A 111 13.67 -11.55 -7.06
C THR A 111 13.67 -10.42 -6.05
N PHE A 112 12.48 -10.04 -5.57
CA PHE A 112 12.29 -9.03 -4.53
C PHE A 112 11.12 -9.38 -3.62
N VAL A 113 11.00 -8.70 -2.48
CA VAL A 113 9.86 -8.84 -1.57
C VAL A 113 9.11 -7.53 -1.51
N HIS A 114 7.79 -7.59 -1.68
CA HIS A 114 6.89 -6.47 -1.51
C HIS A 114 6.05 -6.67 -0.24
N PHE A 115 6.12 -5.71 0.67
CA PHE A 115 5.26 -5.59 1.85
C PHE A 115 4.25 -4.47 1.61
N ASN A 116 2.98 -4.71 1.93
CA ASN A 116 1.94 -3.69 1.89
C ASN A 116 1.17 -3.69 3.21
N LEU A 117 0.97 -2.51 3.79
CA LEU A 117 0.35 -2.35 5.10
C LEU A 117 -0.63 -1.17 5.14
N HIS A 118 -1.41 -1.14 6.21
CA HIS A 118 -2.21 0.02 6.62
C HIS A 118 -2.05 0.18 8.13
N MET A 119 -1.32 1.22 8.57
CA MET A 119 -1.08 1.49 9.98
C MET A 119 -2.32 2.07 10.66
N ASP A 120 -2.35 2.04 11.99
CA ASP A 120 -3.48 2.57 12.74
C ASP A 120 -3.57 4.10 12.66
N HIS A 121 -4.78 4.62 12.52
CA HIS A 121 -5.03 6.05 12.35
C HIS A 121 -5.09 6.83 13.67
N ILE A 122 -5.27 6.14 14.81
CA ILE A 122 -5.35 6.75 16.16
C ILE A 122 -4.11 6.43 16.98
N GLY A 123 -3.73 5.14 17.09
CA GLY A 123 -2.70 4.65 18.01
C GLY A 123 -1.31 5.16 17.66
N VAL A 124 -0.78 6.08 18.47
CA VAL A 124 0.57 6.63 18.28
C VAL A 124 1.63 5.57 18.57
N VAL A 125 1.47 4.81 19.66
CA VAL A 125 2.38 3.71 20.03
C VAL A 125 2.29 2.61 18.97
N ALA A 126 1.08 2.26 18.54
CA ALA A 126 0.86 1.24 17.51
C ALA A 126 1.59 1.58 16.20
N ARG A 127 1.59 2.83 15.75
CA ARG A 127 2.35 3.23 14.55
C ARG A 127 3.85 3.12 14.74
N ALA A 128 4.38 3.60 15.86
CA ALA A 128 5.82 3.52 16.14
C ALA A 128 6.31 2.07 16.26
N GLU A 129 5.57 1.24 16.97
CA GLU A 129 5.90 -0.18 17.15
C GLU A 129 5.68 -0.97 15.85
N SER A 130 4.68 -0.63 15.03
CA SER A 130 4.50 -1.19 13.69
C SER A 130 5.70 -0.89 12.78
N ALA A 131 6.24 0.34 12.84
CA ALA A 131 7.44 0.70 12.07
C ALA A 131 8.66 -0.14 12.50
N LYS A 132 8.84 -0.37 13.80
CA LYS A 132 9.90 -1.24 14.31
C LYS A 132 9.68 -2.70 13.90
N LEU A 133 8.47 -3.21 14.07
CA LEU A 133 8.09 -4.57 13.69
C LEU A 133 8.36 -4.86 12.23
N ILE A 134 7.98 -3.96 11.32
CA ILE A 134 8.23 -4.16 9.88
C ILE A 134 9.73 -4.21 9.57
N LEU A 135 10.56 -3.38 10.21
CA LEU A 135 12.00 -3.43 10.07
C LEU A 135 12.59 -4.75 10.60
N GLU A 136 12.06 -5.28 11.70
CA GLU A 136 12.44 -6.59 12.23
C GLU A 136 12.05 -7.73 11.27
N LYS A 137 10.83 -7.70 10.71
CA LYS A 137 10.38 -8.69 9.72
C LYS A 137 11.25 -8.66 8.46
N ILE A 138 11.60 -7.47 7.97
CA ILE A 138 12.50 -7.32 6.82
C ILE A 138 13.89 -7.90 7.13
N LYS A 139 14.46 -7.58 8.30
CA LYS A 139 15.78 -8.09 8.71
C LYS A 139 15.79 -9.59 8.94
N ALA A 140 14.69 -10.14 9.43
CA ALA A 140 14.50 -11.57 9.70
C ALA A 140 14.18 -12.39 8.44
N PHE A 141 13.94 -11.74 7.30
CA PHE A 141 13.66 -12.46 6.06
C PHE A 141 14.83 -13.38 5.70
N PRO A 142 14.57 -14.66 5.37
CA PRO A 142 15.66 -15.66 5.26
C PRO A 142 16.72 -15.32 4.21
N GLU A 143 16.32 -14.58 3.19
CA GLU A 143 17.19 -14.17 2.09
C GLU A 143 17.35 -12.65 2.09
N LYS A 144 18.57 -12.20 1.76
CA LYS A 144 18.81 -10.77 1.52
C LYS A 144 18.34 -10.41 0.12
N LEU A 145 17.07 -10.03 0.02
CA LEU A 145 16.44 -9.61 -1.23
C LEU A 145 16.16 -8.12 -1.22
N PRO A 146 16.09 -7.48 -2.40
CA PRO A 146 15.51 -6.15 -2.53
C PRO A 146 14.12 -6.08 -1.92
N VAL A 147 13.82 -5.00 -1.20
CA VAL A 147 12.56 -4.82 -0.49
C VAL A 147 11.83 -3.58 -0.98
N MET A 148 10.53 -3.75 -1.24
CA MET A 148 9.55 -2.69 -1.43
C MET A 148 8.58 -2.74 -0.25
N LEU A 149 8.32 -1.59 0.38
CA LEU A 149 7.32 -1.42 1.42
C LEU A 149 6.37 -0.29 1.01
N SER A 150 5.12 -0.60 0.79
CA SER A 150 4.09 0.38 0.45
C SER A 150 2.95 0.36 1.46
N GLY A 151 2.16 1.42 1.49
CA GLY A 151 0.95 1.43 2.29
C GLY A 151 0.48 2.82 2.67
N ASP A 152 -0.66 2.84 3.36
CA ASP A 152 -1.14 3.97 4.14
C ASP A 152 -0.55 3.85 5.56
N PHE A 153 0.35 4.76 5.88
CA PHE A 153 1.04 4.78 7.18
C PHE A 153 0.30 5.62 8.22
N ASN A 154 -0.73 6.36 7.80
CA ASN A 154 -1.46 7.31 8.66
C ASN A 154 -0.54 8.30 9.39
N VAL A 155 0.63 8.57 8.83
CA VAL A 155 1.61 9.56 9.30
C VAL A 155 2.25 10.25 8.12
N ASP A 156 2.49 11.53 8.27
CA ASP A 156 3.21 12.33 7.28
C ASP A 156 4.74 12.13 7.37
N GLN A 157 5.44 12.78 6.46
CA GLN A 157 6.90 12.73 6.34
C GLN A 157 7.69 13.38 7.48
N LEU A 158 7.03 14.03 8.44
CA LEU A 158 7.64 14.67 9.61
C LEU A 158 7.49 13.82 10.87
N ASN A 159 6.66 12.79 10.83
CA ASN A 159 6.34 11.97 11.99
C ASN A 159 7.49 11.00 12.35
N GLU A 160 7.62 10.71 13.65
CA GLU A 160 8.67 9.82 14.18
C GLU A 160 8.59 8.40 13.57
N SER A 161 7.40 7.87 13.32
CA SER A 161 7.23 6.54 12.73
C SER A 161 7.73 6.49 11.28
N TYR A 162 7.51 7.55 10.50
CA TYR A 162 8.10 7.71 9.18
C TYR A 162 9.64 7.81 9.28
N LEU A 163 10.15 8.64 10.20
CA LEU A 163 11.58 8.85 10.38
C LEU A 163 12.31 7.57 10.85
N LEU A 164 11.66 6.69 11.61
CA LEU A 164 12.20 5.37 11.95
C LEU A 164 12.49 4.53 10.72
N LEU A 165 11.60 4.55 9.73
CA LEU A 165 11.78 3.83 8.47
C LEU A 165 12.83 4.50 7.58
N GLN A 166 12.70 5.82 7.37
CA GLN A 166 13.57 6.61 6.52
C GLN A 166 15.05 6.59 6.99
N ASN A 167 15.27 6.60 8.30
CA ASN A 167 16.60 6.59 8.91
C ASN A 167 17.10 5.19 9.30
N SER A 168 16.42 4.14 8.88
CA SER A 168 16.74 2.75 9.23
C SER A 168 18.07 2.26 8.66
N GLY A 169 18.58 2.91 7.63
CA GLY A 169 19.76 2.48 6.87
C GLY A 169 19.50 1.31 5.90
N ILE A 170 18.28 0.78 5.85
CA ILE A 170 17.87 -0.31 4.96
C ILE A 170 16.76 0.08 3.97
N LEU A 171 16.02 1.13 4.27
CA LEU A 171 14.94 1.66 3.43
C LEU A 171 15.11 3.16 3.21
N SER A 172 14.64 3.65 2.08
CA SER A 172 14.52 5.07 1.77
C SER A 172 13.19 5.32 1.07
N ASP A 173 12.55 6.47 1.38
CA ASP A 173 11.33 6.89 0.70
C ASP A 173 11.61 7.12 -0.79
N ALA A 174 10.80 6.52 -1.65
CA ALA A 174 10.87 6.69 -3.10
C ALA A 174 10.75 8.14 -3.54
N TYR A 175 9.98 8.96 -2.80
CA TYR A 175 9.88 10.41 -3.03
C TYR A 175 11.25 11.10 -2.92
N THR A 176 12.06 10.73 -1.92
CA THR A 176 13.35 11.39 -1.65
C THR A 176 14.47 10.92 -2.57
N THR A 177 14.32 9.73 -3.18
CA THR A 177 15.35 9.10 -4.01
C THR A 177 15.06 9.14 -5.50
N ALA A 178 13.88 9.64 -5.91
CA ALA A 178 13.49 9.70 -7.32
C ALA A 178 14.33 10.70 -8.12
N ASP A 179 14.74 10.30 -9.34
CA ASP A 179 15.40 11.20 -10.30
C ASP A 179 14.46 12.34 -10.72
N MET A 180 13.14 12.10 -10.75
CA MET A 180 12.10 13.08 -11.06
C MET A 180 10.89 12.89 -10.15
N VAL A 181 10.42 13.98 -9.54
CA VAL A 181 9.20 14.01 -8.71
C VAL A 181 8.14 14.89 -9.40
N TYR A 182 6.95 14.34 -9.57
CA TYR A 182 5.75 15.07 -9.98
C TYR A 182 4.65 14.81 -8.95
N ALA A 183 4.67 15.58 -7.88
CA ALA A 183 3.80 15.44 -6.71
C ALA A 183 3.49 16.85 -6.19
N ASN A 184 2.55 17.52 -6.85
CA ASN A 184 2.15 18.89 -6.51
C ASN A 184 1.19 18.95 -5.33
N ASN A 185 0.81 17.80 -4.78
CA ASN A 185 -0.18 17.65 -3.73
C ASN A 185 0.26 16.52 -2.77
N GLY A 186 -0.25 16.54 -1.54
CA GLY A 186 -0.15 15.40 -0.63
C GLY A 186 -1.04 14.24 -1.06
N THR A 187 -1.03 13.16 -0.29
CA THR A 187 -1.88 11.97 -0.55
C THR A 187 -3.19 12.00 0.23
N PHE A 188 -3.31 12.87 1.24
CA PHE A 188 -4.49 13.01 2.08
C PHE A 188 -5.09 14.41 1.98
N ASN A 189 -6.34 14.52 1.54
CA ASN A 189 -7.07 15.77 1.40
C ASN A 189 -8.33 15.86 2.30
N ALA A 190 -8.51 14.93 3.24
CA ALA A 190 -9.69 14.82 4.10
C ALA A 190 -11.02 14.80 3.32
N PHE A 191 -11.05 14.16 2.16
CA PHE A 191 -12.20 14.09 1.24
C PHE A 191 -12.66 15.46 0.71
N GLN A 192 -11.78 16.45 0.68
CA GLN A 192 -12.01 17.77 0.11
C GLN A 192 -11.29 17.87 -1.23
N PRO A 193 -11.99 17.68 -2.37
CA PRO A 193 -11.34 17.59 -3.68
C PRO A 193 -10.59 18.85 -4.10
N ASP A 194 -11.00 20.01 -3.57
CA ASP A 194 -10.37 21.32 -3.85
C ASP A 194 -9.24 21.67 -2.87
N ALA A 195 -8.99 20.82 -1.85
CA ALA A 195 -7.93 21.10 -0.88
C ALA A 195 -6.57 20.68 -1.42
N MET A 196 -5.62 21.62 -1.42
CA MET A 196 -4.21 21.30 -1.58
C MET A 196 -3.62 21.01 -0.21
N THR A 197 -2.90 19.89 -0.08
CA THR A 197 -2.21 19.49 1.14
C THR A 197 -0.75 19.18 0.83
N GLU A 198 0.10 19.21 1.85
CA GLU A 198 1.50 18.76 1.76
C GLU A 198 1.69 17.41 2.49
N GLU A 199 0.65 16.92 3.16
CA GLU A 199 0.66 15.69 3.95
C GLU A 199 0.65 14.47 3.04
N ARG A 200 1.77 13.74 3.04
CA ARG A 200 1.87 12.44 2.40
C ARG A 200 1.77 11.38 3.50
N ILE A 201 0.65 10.69 3.59
CA ILE A 201 0.43 9.59 4.55
C ILE A 201 0.57 8.22 3.88
N ASP A 202 0.56 8.19 2.56
CA ASP A 202 0.87 7.01 1.75
C ASP A 202 2.32 7.10 1.30
N HIS A 203 3.09 6.06 1.56
CA HIS A 203 4.52 6.03 1.28
C HIS A 203 4.91 4.77 0.54
N ILE A 204 5.99 4.88 -0.25
CA ILE A 204 6.70 3.76 -0.85
C ILE A 204 8.16 3.85 -0.40
N PHE A 205 8.57 2.93 0.44
CA PHE A 205 9.96 2.77 0.86
C PHE A 205 10.62 1.66 0.09
N LEU A 206 11.86 1.86 -0.31
CA LEU A 206 12.63 0.94 -1.13
C LEU A 206 14.01 0.70 -0.52
N SER A 207 14.50 -0.53 -0.64
CA SER A 207 15.91 -0.83 -0.36
C SER A 207 16.83 -0.30 -1.47
N PRO A 208 18.15 -0.13 -1.20
CA PRO A 208 19.08 0.56 -2.10
C PRO A 208 19.24 -0.07 -3.50
N GLU A 209 18.83 -1.32 -3.67
CA GLU A 209 18.91 -2.04 -4.94
C GLU A 209 17.93 -1.49 -5.98
N PHE A 210 16.87 -0.80 -5.54
CA PHE A 210 15.93 -0.14 -6.43
C PHE A 210 16.43 1.24 -6.85
N LYS A 211 16.28 1.55 -8.14
CA LYS A 211 16.47 2.90 -8.66
C LYS A 211 15.14 3.51 -9.02
N VAL A 212 14.77 4.61 -8.35
CA VAL A 212 13.52 5.33 -8.59
C VAL A 212 13.73 6.36 -9.70
N LYS A 213 13.19 6.10 -10.88
CA LYS A 213 13.28 7.03 -12.02
C LYS A 213 12.28 8.17 -11.89
N LYS A 214 11.04 7.85 -11.48
CA LYS A 214 9.95 8.82 -11.35
C LYS A 214 9.10 8.48 -10.14
N TYR A 215 8.68 9.50 -9.43
CA TYR A 215 7.67 9.45 -8.39
C TYR A 215 6.54 10.43 -8.73
N GLY A 216 5.31 10.02 -8.53
CA GLY A 216 4.14 10.87 -8.76
C GLY A 216 3.03 10.59 -7.78
N ILE A 217 2.21 11.59 -7.53
CA ILE A 217 0.93 11.46 -6.83
C ILE A 217 -0.15 11.74 -7.87
N LEU A 218 -1.03 10.75 -8.09
CA LEU A 218 -2.12 10.89 -9.05
C LEU A 218 -3.19 11.82 -8.49
N THR A 219 -3.64 12.73 -9.33
CA THR A 219 -4.70 13.71 -9.03
C THR A 219 -5.84 13.60 -10.01
N ASP A 220 -5.97 12.44 -10.65
CA ASP A 220 -7.05 12.16 -11.59
C ASP A 220 -8.40 12.20 -10.87
N THR A 221 -9.35 12.88 -11.49
CA THR A 221 -10.72 13.00 -11.00
C THR A 221 -11.71 12.62 -12.09
N TYR A 222 -12.93 12.26 -11.70
CA TYR A 222 -14.04 12.09 -12.62
C TYR A 222 -15.26 12.83 -12.10
N ARG A 223 -16.19 13.18 -13.01
CA ARG A 223 -17.48 13.72 -12.62
C ARG A 223 -18.48 12.59 -12.39
N SER A 224 -19.15 12.63 -11.24
CA SER A 224 -20.24 11.70 -10.98
C SER A 224 -21.36 11.90 -11.98
N PRO A 225 -21.90 10.81 -12.58
CA PRO A 225 -23.10 10.92 -13.42
C PRO A 225 -24.36 11.34 -12.66
N ALA A 226 -24.36 11.19 -11.33
CA ALA A 226 -25.51 11.51 -10.48
C ALA A 226 -25.55 12.97 -10.05
N ASP A 227 -24.42 13.68 -10.10
CA ASP A 227 -24.33 15.08 -9.73
C ASP A 227 -23.36 15.80 -10.66
N GLU A 228 -23.88 16.68 -11.52
CA GLU A 228 -23.07 17.46 -12.47
C GLU A 228 -22.10 18.44 -11.75
N THR A 229 -22.29 18.65 -10.44
CA THR A 229 -21.49 19.57 -9.62
C THR A 229 -20.40 18.87 -8.82
N ASP A 230 -20.48 17.55 -8.64
CA ASP A 230 -19.49 16.80 -7.85
C ASP A 230 -18.31 16.35 -8.71
N THR A 231 -17.15 16.91 -8.41
CA THR A 231 -15.85 16.35 -8.78
C THR A 231 -15.42 15.39 -7.67
N VAL A 232 -15.24 14.13 -7.95
CA VAL A 232 -14.79 13.11 -7.00
C VAL A 232 -13.32 12.79 -7.24
#